data_c2bd4960cf6321ece4c74e249edeb15b
#
_entry.id   c2bd4960cf6321ece4c74e249edeb15b
#
_cell.length_a   1.000
_cell.length_b   1.000
_cell.length_c   1.000
_cell.angle_alpha   90.00
_cell.angle_beta   90.00
_cell.angle_gamma   90.00
#
_symmetry.space_group_name_H-M   'P 1'
#
loop_
_entity.id
_entity.type
_entity.pdbx_description
1 polymer ?
#
loop_
_entity_poly.entity_id
_entity_poly.type
_entity_poly.pdbx_seq_one_letter_code
_entity_poly.pdbx_strand_id
1 'polypeptide(L)'
;FQGAELLDIENTTFGVQLAILDGKTLKIVELTQIYTWKSTAWKVSEQEVPTVIMDAFKTSEYGSDPVESIYMFTDANGAFHKFNVIHNGQVVTIEFDVFGNIVTNK
;
A
#
# COMPACT_ATOMS: atom_id res chain seq x y z
N PHE A 1 -16.72 2.11 3.29
CA PHE A 1 -16.68 0.77 2.67
C PHE A 1 -18.07 0.15 2.57
N GLN A 2 -18.95 0.81 1.85
CA GLN A 2 -20.30 0.30 1.62
C GLN A 2 -20.22 -1.04 0.86
N GLY A 3 -20.93 -2.05 1.37
CA GLY A 3 -20.90 -3.37 0.78
C GLY A 3 -19.69 -4.21 1.17
N ALA A 4 -18.79 -3.67 1.98
CA ALA A 4 -17.62 -4.40 2.46
C ALA A 4 -17.98 -5.27 3.65
N GLU A 5 -17.21 -6.32 3.85
CA GLU A 5 -17.36 -7.26 4.94
C GLU A 5 -16.22 -7.10 5.93
N LEU A 6 -16.56 -6.88 7.20
CA LEU A 6 -15.56 -6.77 8.26
C LEU A 6 -15.12 -8.18 8.66
N LEU A 7 -13.83 -8.46 8.50
CA LEU A 7 -13.26 -9.77 8.84
C LEU A 7 -12.69 -9.82 10.25
N ASP A 8 -12.11 -8.72 10.72
CA ASP A 8 -11.44 -8.70 12.01
C ASP A 8 -11.29 -7.29 12.54
N ILE A 9 -11.20 -7.16 13.85
CA ILE A 9 -10.93 -5.91 14.55
C ILE A 9 -9.80 -6.18 15.53
N GLU A 10 -8.75 -5.38 15.47
CA GLU A 10 -7.64 -5.49 16.39
C GLU A 10 -7.34 -4.15 17.02
N ASN A 11 -7.33 -4.12 18.36
CA ASN A 11 -6.96 -2.93 19.11
C ASN A 11 -5.44 -2.84 19.18
N THR A 12 -4.90 -1.72 18.73
CA THR A 12 -3.46 -1.46 18.77
C THR A 12 -3.16 -0.38 19.81
N THR A 13 -1.87 -0.16 20.05
CA THR A 13 -1.44 0.89 20.98
C THR A 13 -1.93 2.27 20.53
N PHE A 14 -2.06 2.50 19.24
CA PHE A 14 -2.40 3.80 18.69
C PHE A 14 -3.84 3.89 18.19
N GLY A 15 -4.61 2.83 18.29
CA GLY A 15 -5.99 2.86 17.81
C GLY A 15 -6.54 1.48 17.50
N VAL A 16 -7.28 1.39 16.42
CA VAL A 16 -7.95 0.16 15.99
C VAL A 16 -7.55 -0.14 14.56
N GLN A 17 -7.25 -1.40 14.30
CA GLN A 17 -6.98 -1.89 12.95
C GLN A 17 -8.12 -2.81 12.52
N LEU A 18 -8.70 -2.55 11.35
CA LEU A 18 -9.79 -3.34 10.78
C LEU A 18 -9.31 -4.09 9.54
N ALA A 19 -9.62 -5.37 9.46
CA ALA A 19 -9.45 -6.14 8.24
C ALA A 19 -10.79 -6.24 7.55
N ILE A 20 -10.89 -5.73 6.33
CA ILE A 20 -12.14 -5.61 5.58
C ILE A 20 -11.97 -6.29 4.22
N LEU A 21 -12.94 -7.13 3.86
CA LEU A 21 -13.02 -7.69 2.50
C LEU A 21 -14.01 -6.88 1.70
N ASP A 22 -13.48 -6.13 0.72
CA ASP A 22 -14.27 -5.29 -0.18
C ASP A 22 -14.26 -5.93 -1.56
N GLY A 23 -15.33 -6.65 -1.89
CA GLY A 23 -15.37 -7.49 -3.09
C GLY A 23 -14.36 -8.62 -2.98
N LYS A 24 -13.32 -8.60 -3.80
CA LYS A 24 -12.22 -9.58 -3.76
C LYS A 24 -10.94 -8.98 -3.19
N THR A 25 -11.00 -7.77 -2.68
CA THR A 25 -9.83 -7.04 -2.19
C THR A 25 -9.83 -6.99 -0.67
N LEU A 26 -8.79 -7.53 -0.05
CA LEU A 26 -8.59 -7.41 1.39
C LEU A 26 -7.95 -6.06 1.68
N LYS A 27 -8.58 -5.27 2.55
CA LYS A 27 -8.10 -3.95 2.95
C LYS A 27 -7.87 -3.91 4.44
N ILE A 28 -6.81 -3.23 4.85
CA ILE A 28 -6.50 -2.98 6.26
C ILE A 28 -6.74 -1.50 6.51
N VAL A 29 -7.66 -1.22 7.42
CA VAL A 29 -8.02 0.17 7.77
C VAL A 29 -7.57 0.44 9.20
N GLU A 30 -6.80 1.50 9.39
CA GLU A 30 -6.39 1.94 10.71
C GLU A 30 -7.17 3.18 11.12
N LEU A 31 -7.65 3.15 12.36
CA LEU A 31 -8.38 4.24 12.98
C LEU A 31 -7.63 4.67 14.24
N THR A 32 -7.67 5.95 14.56
CA THR A 32 -7.13 6.42 15.83
C THR A 32 -8.02 5.96 16.98
N GLN A 33 -7.59 6.20 18.23
CA GLN A 33 -8.39 5.84 19.41
C GLN A 33 -9.75 6.53 19.45
N ILE A 34 -9.92 7.62 18.72
CA ILE A 34 -11.21 8.28 18.55
C ILE A 34 -11.89 7.88 17.24
N TYR A 35 -11.39 6.82 16.62
CA TYR A 35 -11.95 6.24 15.39
C TYR A 35 -11.96 7.18 14.19
N THR A 36 -10.96 8.07 14.13
CA THR A 36 -10.73 8.89 12.94
C THR A 36 -9.87 8.11 11.96
N TRP A 37 -10.24 8.16 10.67
CA TRP A 37 -9.48 7.46 9.64
C TRP A 37 -8.03 7.95 9.60
N LYS A 38 -7.08 7.01 9.61
CA LYS A 38 -5.66 7.29 9.54
C LYS A 38 -5.08 6.84 8.20
N SER A 39 -5.34 5.59 7.83
CA SER A 39 -4.81 5.05 6.59
C SER A 39 -5.59 3.82 6.16
N THR A 40 -5.46 3.49 4.87
CA THR A 40 -5.99 2.25 4.30
C THR A 40 -4.96 1.69 3.34
N ALA A 41 -4.69 0.39 3.45
CA ALA A 41 -3.74 -0.28 2.56
C ALA A 41 -4.35 -1.57 2.02
N TRP A 42 -4.04 -1.90 0.76
CA TRP A 42 -4.47 -3.16 0.16
C TRP A 42 -3.47 -3.60 -0.89
N LYS A 43 -3.37 -4.91 -1.07
CA LYS A 43 -2.47 -5.50 -2.03
C LYS A 43 -3.05 -5.39 -3.44
N VAL A 44 -2.20 -5.05 -4.40
CA VAL A 44 -2.61 -4.94 -5.81
C VAL A 44 -1.68 -5.77 -6.68
N SER A 45 -2.14 -6.14 -7.88
CA SER A 45 -1.30 -6.79 -8.88
C SER A 45 -0.61 -5.74 -9.75
N GLU A 46 0.41 -6.17 -10.49
CA GLU A 46 1.11 -5.28 -11.43
C GLU A 46 0.15 -4.68 -12.46
N GLN A 47 -0.86 -5.42 -12.85
CA GLN A 47 -1.85 -4.99 -13.84
C GLN A 47 -2.75 -3.88 -13.32
N GLU A 48 -2.88 -3.78 -12.00
CA GLU A 48 -3.70 -2.75 -11.35
C GLU A 48 -2.92 -1.45 -11.11
N VAL A 49 -1.61 -1.45 -11.32
CA VAL A 49 -0.77 -0.27 -11.11
C VAL A 49 -0.82 0.60 -12.36
N PRO A 50 -1.06 1.92 -12.23
CA PRO A 50 -1.04 2.82 -13.38
C PRO A 50 0.27 2.77 -14.15
N THR A 51 0.19 2.92 -15.47
CA THR A 51 1.36 2.82 -16.35
C THR A 51 2.47 3.80 -15.97
N VAL A 52 2.13 5.02 -15.57
CA VAL A 52 3.12 6.02 -15.18
C VAL A 52 3.98 5.53 -14.00
N ILE A 53 3.37 4.82 -13.06
CA ILE A 53 4.05 4.29 -11.88
C ILE A 53 4.87 3.05 -12.26
N MET A 54 4.31 2.14 -13.07
CA MET A 54 5.06 0.97 -13.52
C MET A 54 6.29 1.36 -14.35
N ASP A 55 6.15 2.36 -15.21
CA ASP A 55 7.29 2.85 -16.01
C ASP A 55 8.35 3.46 -15.10
N ALA A 56 7.94 4.24 -14.10
CA ALA A 56 8.86 4.81 -13.12
C ALA A 56 9.61 3.72 -12.36
N PHE A 57 8.92 2.65 -11.96
CA PHE A 57 9.55 1.51 -11.29
C PHE A 57 10.55 0.83 -12.22
N LYS A 58 10.17 0.53 -13.46
CA LYS A 58 11.03 -0.19 -14.40
C LYS A 58 12.29 0.59 -14.78
N THR A 59 12.24 1.92 -14.73
CA THR A 59 13.40 2.75 -15.00
C THR A 59 14.22 3.06 -13.77
N SER A 60 13.76 2.66 -12.58
CA SER A 60 14.52 2.83 -11.34
C SER A 60 15.63 1.77 -11.23
N GLU A 61 16.53 1.95 -10.26
CA GLU A 61 17.57 0.97 -9.99
C GLU A 61 17.04 -0.39 -9.55
N TYR A 62 15.76 -0.46 -9.16
CA TYR A 62 15.11 -1.70 -8.72
C TYR A 62 14.23 -2.32 -9.80
N GLY A 63 14.23 -1.76 -11.01
CA GLY A 63 13.31 -2.17 -12.07
C GLY A 63 13.50 -3.59 -12.57
N SER A 64 14.68 -4.19 -12.37
CA SER A 64 14.96 -5.56 -12.77
C SER A 64 14.88 -6.54 -11.60
N ASP A 65 14.62 -6.06 -10.38
CA ASP A 65 14.54 -6.92 -9.21
C ASP A 65 13.18 -7.64 -9.15
N PRO A 66 13.14 -8.85 -8.57
CA PRO A 66 11.87 -9.54 -8.38
C PRO A 66 10.96 -8.74 -7.46
N VAL A 67 9.71 -8.56 -7.86
CA VAL A 67 8.69 -7.89 -7.05
C VAL A 67 8.01 -8.93 -6.18
N GLU A 68 8.12 -8.78 -4.87
CA GLU A 68 7.47 -9.68 -3.92
C GLU A 68 5.99 -9.33 -3.77
N SER A 69 5.69 -8.03 -3.62
CA SER A 69 4.33 -7.55 -3.48
C SER A 69 4.24 -6.06 -3.79
N ILE A 70 3.04 -5.60 -4.09
CA ILE A 70 2.74 -4.20 -4.34
C ILE A 70 1.51 -3.85 -3.50
N TYR A 71 1.59 -2.75 -2.78
CA TYR A 71 0.46 -2.27 -1.98
C TYR A 71 0.09 -0.86 -2.40
N MET A 72 -1.21 -0.62 -2.53
CA MET A 72 -1.77 0.73 -2.59
C MET A 72 -1.99 1.19 -1.16
N PHE A 73 -1.54 2.40 -0.85
CA PHE A 73 -1.65 2.98 0.49
C PHE A 73 -2.24 4.38 0.37
N THR A 74 -3.26 4.68 1.17
CA THR A 74 -3.86 6.00 1.20
C THR A 74 -3.93 6.53 2.63
N ASP A 75 -3.67 7.82 2.79
CA ASP A 75 -3.83 8.51 4.05
C ASP A 75 -4.25 9.96 3.79
N ALA A 76 -4.21 10.80 4.83
CA ALA A 76 -4.60 12.20 4.69
C ALA A 76 -3.67 12.99 3.76
N ASN A 77 -2.44 12.49 3.53
CA ASN A 77 -1.46 13.16 2.67
C ASN A 77 -1.55 12.73 1.21
N GLY A 78 -2.32 11.70 0.90
CA GLY A 78 -2.51 11.26 -0.47
C GLY A 78 -2.49 9.76 -0.67
N ALA A 79 -2.22 9.36 -1.89
CA ALA A 79 -2.19 7.97 -2.31
C ALA A 79 -0.78 7.60 -2.80
N PHE A 80 -0.32 6.41 -2.42
CA PHE A 80 1.03 5.95 -2.74
C PHE A 80 0.99 4.48 -3.13
N HIS A 81 1.91 4.07 -4.00
CA HIS A 81 2.14 2.66 -4.29
C HIS A 81 3.47 2.24 -3.67
N LYS A 82 3.44 1.17 -2.87
CA LYS A 82 4.62 0.62 -2.22
C LYS A 82 5.00 -0.70 -2.89
N PHE A 83 6.19 -0.74 -3.46
CA PHE A 83 6.73 -1.95 -4.10
C PHE A 83 7.71 -2.59 -3.13
N ASN A 84 7.45 -3.83 -2.76
CA ASN A 84 8.40 -4.65 -2.00
C ASN A 84 9.15 -5.53 -2.98
N VAL A 85 10.45 -5.30 -3.12
CA VAL A 85 11.29 -6.02 -4.07
C VAL A 85 12.43 -6.74 -3.35
N ILE A 86 12.96 -7.77 -3.98
CA ILE A 86 14.14 -8.46 -3.48
C ILE A 86 15.35 -7.89 -4.21
N HIS A 87 16.18 -7.15 -3.50
CA HIS A 87 17.37 -6.53 -4.03
C HIS A 87 18.59 -7.03 -3.27
N ASN A 88 19.50 -7.72 -3.99
CA ASN A 88 20.69 -8.33 -3.38
C ASN A 88 20.36 -9.23 -2.18
N GLY A 89 19.26 -9.98 -2.29
CA GLY A 89 18.84 -10.92 -1.24
C GLY A 89 18.10 -10.27 -0.07
N GLN A 90 17.80 -8.99 -0.15
CA GLN A 90 17.11 -8.27 0.91
C GLN A 90 15.83 -7.63 0.39
N VAL A 91 14.82 -7.56 1.24
CA VAL A 91 13.56 -6.89 0.89
C VAL A 91 13.75 -5.38 1.03
N VAL A 92 13.48 -4.66 -0.06
CA VAL A 92 13.53 -3.21 -0.10
C VAL A 92 12.15 -2.70 -0.49
N THR A 93 11.66 -1.68 0.20
CA THR A 93 10.38 -1.04 -0.11
C THR A 93 10.61 0.29 -0.79
N ILE A 94 10.03 0.46 -1.99
CA ILE A 94 10.07 1.72 -2.73
C ILE A 94 8.66 2.27 -2.81
N GLU A 95 8.50 3.54 -2.50
CA GLU A 95 7.23 4.23 -2.48
C GLU A 95 7.14 5.22 -3.63
N PHE A 96 6.04 5.17 -4.40
CA PHE A 96 5.79 6.10 -5.50
C PHE A 96 4.51 6.88 -5.24
N ASP A 97 4.54 8.18 -5.54
CA ASP A 97 3.32 8.99 -5.52
C ASP A 97 2.51 8.76 -6.81
N VAL A 98 1.38 9.47 -6.94
CA VAL A 98 0.48 9.27 -8.09
C VAL A 98 1.08 9.74 -9.42
N PHE A 99 2.15 10.51 -9.37
CA PHE A 99 2.86 10.99 -10.56
C PHE A 99 4.04 10.12 -10.94
N GLY A 100 4.31 9.06 -10.19
CA GLY A 100 5.45 8.18 -10.43
C GLY A 100 6.76 8.67 -9.84
N ASN A 101 6.72 9.64 -8.94
CA ASN A 101 7.93 10.11 -8.26
C ASN A 101 8.20 9.25 -7.03
N ILE A 102 9.48 8.95 -6.79
CA ILE A 102 9.86 8.21 -5.60
C ILE A 102 9.69 9.12 -4.39
N VAL A 103 8.94 8.63 -3.40
CA VAL A 103 8.76 9.33 -2.14
C VAL A 103 9.91 8.94 -1.22
N THR A 104 10.72 9.93 -0.86
CA THR A 104 11.84 9.69 0.04
C THR A 104 11.32 9.59 1.46
N ASN A 105 11.55 8.45 2.07
CA ASN A 105 11.13 8.19 3.43
C ASN A 105 12.29 8.46 4.37
N LYS A 106 12.10 9.37 5.28
CA LYS A 106 13.16 9.78 6.22
C LYS A 106 13.02 9.11 7.56
#